data_3172716f3d16990cc5b6f7e1036956df
#
_entry.id   3172716f3d16990cc5b6f7e1036956df
#
_cell.length_a   1.000
_cell.length_b   1.000
_cell.length_c   1.000
_cell.angle_alpha   90.00
_cell.angle_beta   90.00
_cell.angle_gamma   90.00
#
_symmetry.space_group_name_H-M   'P 1'
#
loop_
_entity.id
_entity.type
_entity.pdbx_description
1 polymer ?
#
loop_
_entity_poly.entity_id
_entity_poly.type
_entity_poly.pdbx_seq_one_letter_code
_entity_poly.pdbx_strand_id
1 'polypeptide(L)'
;DGHAAMQLAAAKLLAAERTSLKGEVRFLFQHAEELPPGGAVEMLKAGVMKGVDELYGMHLSSNFPTGTFGVRPGALTSATDRFDIRVIGKGGHSAFPETCVDPIVIAGEIVGALQTLVSRRIQAVEPAVVSVCMIHAGEAYNIIPGEVAITGSTRTFSKETRERLPKLMEELARGICAAHDADCDFKFTLGYASVMNDKALTASSRKVIEEHFGESAVLEIDPLMPGEDFSALQEDCP
;
A
#
# COMPACT_ATOMS: atom_id res chain seq x y z
N ASP A 1 -8.29 15.97 -11.89
CA ASP A 1 -8.59 16.74 -13.13
C ASP A 1 -7.39 16.85 -14.07
N GLY A 2 -6.16 17.09 -13.55
CA GLY A 2 -4.94 17.25 -14.35
C GLY A 2 -4.59 16.01 -15.17
N HIS A 3 -4.63 14.83 -14.57
CA HIS A 3 -4.35 13.56 -15.24
C HIS A 3 -5.33 13.32 -16.41
N ALA A 4 -6.64 13.49 -16.18
CA ALA A 4 -7.65 13.32 -17.23
C ALA A 4 -7.48 14.34 -18.36
N ALA A 5 -7.13 15.60 -18.04
CA ALA A 5 -6.87 16.64 -19.03
C ALA A 5 -5.65 16.29 -19.92
N MET A 6 -4.56 15.80 -19.32
CA MET A 6 -3.37 15.37 -20.05
C MET A 6 -3.65 14.18 -20.96
N GLN A 7 -4.37 13.17 -20.48
CA GLN A 7 -4.78 12.01 -21.29
C GLN A 7 -5.67 12.43 -22.46
N LEU A 8 -6.64 13.34 -22.22
CA LEU A 8 -7.52 13.83 -23.29
C LEU A 8 -6.76 14.62 -24.35
N ALA A 9 -5.76 15.42 -23.94
CA ALA A 9 -4.90 16.14 -24.87
C ALA A 9 -4.06 15.16 -25.72
N ALA A 10 -3.43 14.16 -25.07
CA ALA A 10 -2.69 13.11 -25.78
C ALA A 10 -3.59 12.32 -26.76
N ALA A 11 -4.81 11.97 -26.33
CA ALA A 11 -5.79 11.28 -27.17
C ALA A 11 -6.14 12.10 -28.45
N LYS A 12 -6.33 13.41 -28.30
CA LYS A 12 -6.59 14.30 -29.46
C LYS A 12 -5.41 14.36 -30.42
N LEU A 13 -4.19 14.47 -29.93
CA LEU A 13 -2.99 14.50 -30.76
C LEU A 13 -2.81 13.18 -31.52
N LEU A 14 -2.91 12.05 -30.83
CA LEU A 14 -2.78 10.73 -31.44
C LEU A 14 -3.91 10.41 -32.42
N ALA A 15 -5.14 10.89 -32.15
CA ALA A 15 -6.25 10.72 -33.08
C ALA A 15 -6.03 11.49 -34.39
N ALA A 16 -5.36 12.63 -34.38
CA ALA A 16 -4.97 13.38 -35.58
C ALA A 16 -3.93 12.63 -36.42
N GLU A 17 -3.05 11.88 -35.74
CA GLU A 17 -1.96 11.11 -36.36
C GLU A 17 -2.29 9.60 -36.53
N ARG A 18 -3.55 9.21 -36.38
CA ARG A 18 -3.96 7.79 -36.32
C ARG A 18 -3.52 6.94 -37.49
N THR A 19 -3.33 7.53 -38.68
CA THR A 19 -2.89 6.81 -39.87
C THR A 19 -1.40 6.47 -39.89
N SER A 20 -0.61 7.13 -39.04
CA SER A 20 0.83 6.87 -38.88
C SER A 20 1.11 5.92 -37.69
N LEU A 21 0.13 5.63 -36.82
CA LEU A 21 0.28 4.70 -35.71
C LEU A 21 0.50 3.28 -36.23
N LYS A 22 1.49 2.59 -35.63
CA LYS A 22 1.82 1.19 -35.95
C LYS A 22 1.14 0.18 -35.00
N GLY A 23 0.16 0.61 -34.23
CA GLY A 23 -0.56 -0.19 -33.25
C GLY A 23 -1.82 0.50 -32.78
N GLU A 24 -2.34 0.06 -31.65
CA GLU A 24 -3.51 0.61 -30.99
C GLU A 24 -3.08 1.31 -29.68
N VAL A 25 -3.68 2.45 -29.39
CA VAL A 25 -3.53 3.13 -28.10
C VAL A 25 -4.89 3.18 -27.41
N ARG A 26 -4.97 2.59 -26.23
CA ARG A 26 -6.18 2.54 -25.39
C ARG A 26 -6.02 3.50 -24.21
N PHE A 27 -6.93 4.44 -24.11
CA PHE A 27 -6.98 5.39 -22.98
C PHE A 27 -7.92 4.87 -21.89
N LEU A 28 -7.39 4.73 -20.68
CA LEU A 28 -8.15 4.28 -19.52
C LEU A 28 -8.46 5.49 -18.63
N PHE A 29 -9.73 5.88 -18.54
CA PHE A 29 -10.23 6.90 -17.62
C PHE A 29 -10.85 6.21 -16.42
N GLN A 30 -10.06 6.05 -15.36
CA GLN A 30 -10.42 5.29 -14.18
C GLN A 30 -11.18 6.16 -13.17
N HIS A 31 -12.07 5.54 -12.41
CA HIS A 31 -12.75 6.11 -11.26
C HIS A 31 -12.19 5.58 -9.94
N ALA A 32 -12.48 6.29 -8.84
CA ALA A 32 -12.35 5.82 -7.45
C ALA A 32 -10.95 5.28 -7.04
N GLU A 33 -9.85 5.84 -7.58
CA GLU A 33 -8.50 5.44 -7.13
C GLU A 33 -8.30 5.70 -5.64
N GLU A 34 -8.80 6.84 -5.12
CA GLU A 34 -8.71 7.27 -3.72
C GLU A 34 -9.58 6.47 -2.73
N LEU A 35 -10.38 5.53 -3.23
CA LEU A 35 -11.32 4.73 -2.44
C LEU A 35 -11.06 3.22 -2.62
N PRO A 36 -10.28 2.57 -1.74
CA PRO A 36 -10.03 1.13 -1.84
C PRO A 36 -11.33 0.30 -1.96
N PRO A 37 -11.37 -0.72 -2.82
CA PRO A 37 -10.24 -1.36 -3.53
C PRO A 37 -9.83 -0.68 -4.84
N GLY A 38 -10.31 0.52 -5.16
CA GLY A 38 -10.02 1.26 -6.39
C GLY A 38 -10.83 0.80 -7.61
N GLY A 39 -10.87 1.65 -8.64
CA GLY A 39 -11.55 1.35 -9.90
C GLY A 39 -10.77 0.44 -10.82
N ALA A 40 -9.43 0.33 -10.66
CA ALA A 40 -8.57 -0.50 -11.49
C ALA A 40 -9.01 -1.98 -11.49
N VAL A 41 -9.38 -2.52 -10.33
CA VAL A 41 -9.85 -3.92 -10.22
C VAL A 41 -11.14 -4.17 -11.01
N GLU A 42 -12.06 -3.21 -11.04
CA GLU A 42 -13.31 -3.33 -11.83
C GLU A 42 -13.01 -3.25 -13.32
N MET A 43 -12.13 -2.37 -13.73
CA MET A 43 -11.68 -2.24 -15.12
C MET A 43 -10.96 -3.50 -15.60
N LEU A 44 -10.09 -4.07 -14.76
CA LEU A 44 -9.41 -5.34 -15.03
C LEU A 44 -10.42 -6.47 -15.26
N LYS A 45 -11.43 -6.61 -14.37
CA LYS A 45 -12.52 -7.59 -14.53
C LYS A 45 -13.35 -7.38 -15.79
N ALA A 46 -13.48 -6.14 -16.24
CA ALA A 46 -14.13 -5.79 -17.51
C ALA A 46 -13.27 -6.11 -18.73
N GLY A 47 -12.01 -6.55 -18.55
CA GLY A 47 -11.12 -7.02 -19.60
C GLY A 47 -10.41 -5.89 -20.35
N VAL A 48 -10.21 -4.72 -19.73
CA VAL A 48 -9.55 -3.57 -20.38
C VAL A 48 -8.10 -3.85 -20.77
N MET A 49 -7.45 -4.79 -20.08
CA MET A 49 -6.06 -5.19 -20.34
C MET A 49 -5.92 -6.26 -21.42
N LYS A 50 -7.02 -6.80 -21.95
CA LYS A 50 -6.98 -7.85 -22.96
C LYS A 50 -6.35 -7.34 -24.27
N GLY A 51 -5.21 -7.95 -24.65
CA GLY A 51 -4.45 -7.58 -25.85
C GLY A 51 -3.67 -6.28 -25.70
N VAL A 52 -3.39 -5.85 -24.48
CA VAL A 52 -2.46 -4.75 -24.17
C VAL A 52 -1.07 -5.32 -23.96
N ASP A 53 -0.09 -4.78 -24.67
CA ASP A 53 1.31 -5.22 -24.62
C ASP A 53 2.12 -4.39 -23.63
N GLU A 54 1.77 -3.12 -23.42
CA GLU A 54 2.46 -2.18 -22.55
C GLU A 54 1.46 -1.25 -21.87
N LEU A 55 1.70 -0.93 -20.59
CA LEU A 55 0.86 -0.02 -19.80
C LEU A 55 1.69 1.15 -19.28
N TYR A 56 1.18 2.36 -19.47
CA TYR A 56 1.80 3.60 -18.98
C TYR A 56 0.84 4.38 -18.10
N GLY A 57 1.34 4.86 -16.96
CA GLY A 57 0.65 5.78 -16.07
C GLY A 57 1.55 6.97 -15.72
N MET A 58 0.93 8.08 -15.36
CA MET A 58 1.63 9.28 -14.92
C MET A 58 0.92 9.91 -13.73
N HIS A 59 1.66 10.29 -12.73
CA HIS A 59 1.14 11.00 -11.56
C HIS A 59 1.70 12.43 -11.48
N LEU A 60 0.83 13.41 -11.24
CA LEU A 60 1.26 14.77 -10.92
C LEU A 60 1.78 14.82 -9.48
N SER A 61 2.92 15.46 -9.28
CA SER A 61 3.48 15.63 -7.95
C SER A 61 3.87 17.09 -7.69
N SER A 62 3.45 17.61 -6.55
CA SER A 62 3.90 18.93 -6.05
C SER A 62 5.26 18.89 -5.38
N ASN A 63 5.83 17.71 -5.17
CA ASN A 63 7.12 17.53 -4.47
C ASN A 63 8.34 17.73 -5.38
N PHE A 64 8.12 17.83 -6.70
CA PHE A 64 9.19 17.99 -7.68
C PHE A 64 9.08 19.35 -8.40
N PRO A 65 10.21 19.92 -8.86
CA PRO A 65 10.19 21.13 -9.66
C PRO A 65 9.35 20.99 -10.92
N THR A 66 8.63 22.03 -11.30
CA THR A 66 7.86 22.05 -12.56
C THR A 66 8.78 21.81 -13.77
N GLY A 67 8.33 20.98 -14.69
CA GLY A 67 9.10 20.63 -15.89
C GLY A 67 10.09 19.48 -15.66
N THR A 68 10.00 18.78 -14.51
CA THR A 68 10.80 17.59 -14.24
C THR A 68 9.93 16.35 -14.16
N PHE A 69 10.55 15.20 -14.39
CA PHE A 69 9.89 13.88 -14.43
C PHE A 69 10.66 12.92 -13.53
N GLY A 70 10.01 12.42 -12.49
CA GLY A 70 10.55 11.35 -11.66
C GLY A 70 10.38 10.01 -12.36
N VAL A 71 11.46 9.30 -12.63
CA VAL A 71 11.45 8.01 -13.32
C VAL A 71 12.26 6.99 -12.51
N ARG A 72 11.70 5.82 -12.28
CA ARG A 72 12.35 4.77 -11.50
C ARG A 72 11.97 3.37 -12.01
N PRO A 73 12.94 2.49 -12.30
CA PRO A 73 12.69 1.06 -12.55
C PRO A 73 12.46 0.31 -11.24
N GLY A 74 11.70 -0.77 -11.29
CA GLY A 74 11.36 -1.58 -10.11
C GLY A 74 10.29 -0.95 -9.25
N ALA A 75 10.33 -1.17 -7.95
CA ALA A 75 9.29 -0.68 -7.03
C ALA A 75 9.21 0.84 -7.02
N LEU A 76 8.08 1.40 -7.44
CA LEU A 76 7.81 2.84 -7.42
C LEU A 76 6.96 3.24 -6.23
N THR A 77 5.83 2.59 -5.98
CA THR A 77 4.96 2.84 -4.83
C THR A 77 4.93 1.65 -3.89
N SER A 78 4.62 1.85 -2.61
CA SER A 78 4.52 0.74 -1.66
C SER A 78 3.20 -0.01 -1.80
N ALA A 79 3.19 -1.28 -1.44
CA ALA A 79 1.97 -1.99 -1.08
C ALA A 79 1.38 -1.39 0.19
N THR A 80 0.04 -1.33 0.24
CA THR A 80 -0.72 -0.73 1.34
C THR A 80 -1.72 -1.74 1.84
N ASP A 81 -1.52 -2.23 3.08
CA ASP A 81 -2.41 -3.22 3.67
C ASP A 81 -2.89 -2.77 5.05
N ARG A 82 -3.99 -3.37 5.51
CA ARG A 82 -4.60 -3.09 6.81
C ARG A 82 -4.52 -4.32 7.70
N PHE A 83 -4.28 -4.12 8.99
CA PHE A 83 -4.46 -5.14 10.01
C PHE A 83 -5.42 -4.68 11.11
N ASP A 84 -6.16 -5.65 11.63
CA ASP A 84 -7.03 -5.50 12.79
C ASP A 84 -6.69 -6.60 13.78
N ILE A 85 -6.45 -6.24 15.05
CA ILE A 85 -6.17 -7.15 16.15
C ILE A 85 -7.22 -6.88 17.22
N ARG A 86 -7.88 -7.92 17.70
CA ARG A 86 -8.75 -7.83 18.86
C ARG A 86 -8.17 -8.70 19.97
N VAL A 87 -7.77 -8.05 21.07
CA VAL A 87 -7.33 -8.70 22.27
C VAL A 87 -8.55 -8.95 23.14
N ILE A 88 -8.82 -10.20 23.48
CA ILE A 88 -9.99 -10.62 24.25
C ILE A 88 -9.50 -11.14 25.60
N GLY A 89 -9.79 -10.37 26.64
CA GLY A 89 -9.45 -10.69 28.00
C GLY A 89 -10.68 -10.96 28.86
N LYS A 90 -10.55 -10.65 30.14
CA LYS A 90 -11.64 -10.74 31.11
C LYS A 90 -11.73 -9.45 31.92
N GLY A 91 -12.76 -8.65 31.63
CA GLY A 91 -13.02 -7.40 32.34
C GLY A 91 -13.47 -7.57 33.80
N GLY A 92 -13.40 -6.48 34.54
CA GLY A 92 -13.86 -6.43 35.91
C GLY A 92 -13.61 -5.09 36.60
N HIS A 93 -13.82 -5.04 37.93
CA HIS A 93 -13.60 -3.82 38.68
C HIS A 93 -12.10 -3.56 38.87
N SER A 94 -11.64 -2.36 38.58
CA SER A 94 -10.20 -2.00 38.60
C SER A 94 -9.52 -2.14 39.98
N ALA A 95 -10.29 -2.24 41.05
CA ALA A 95 -9.76 -2.51 42.40
C ALA A 95 -9.41 -3.99 42.66
N PHE A 96 -9.81 -4.90 41.76
CA PHE A 96 -9.58 -6.34 41.87
C PHE A 96 -8.92 -6.89 40.61
N PRO A 97 -7.75 -6.33 40.18
CA PRO A 97 -7.12 -6.70 38.91
C PRO A 97 -6.72 -8.17 38.82
N GLU A 98 -6.46 -8.83 39.97
CA GLU A 98 -6.11 -10.25 40.06
C GLU A 98 -7.25 -11.20 39.65
N THR A 99 -8.49 -10.68 39.53
CA THR A 99 -9.64 -11.45 39.01
C THR A 99 -9.89 -11.28 37.53
N CYS A 100 -9.12 -10.40 36.87
CA CYS A 100 -9.25 -9.99 35.50
C CYS A 100 -8.12 -10.57 34.63
N VAL A 101 -8.31 -10.51 33.32
CA VAL A 101 -7.25 -10.59 32.31
C VAL A 101 -7.31 -9.27 31.55
N ASP A 102 -6.39 -8.36 31.82
CA ASP A 102 -6.48 -6.97 31.38
C ASP A 102 -6.03 -6.81 29.91
N PRO A 103 -6.95 -6.64 28.98
CA PRO A 103 -6.61 -6.55 27.56
C PRO A 103 -5.92 -5.21 27.21
N ILE A 104 -6.01 -4.16 28.03
CA ILE A 104 -5.33 -2.89 27.80
C ILE A 104 -3.82 -3.05 28.01
N VAL A 105 -3.40 -3.73 29.07
CA VAL A 105 -1.99 -4.00 29.33
C VAL A 105 -1.41 -4.87 28.23
N ILE A 106 -2.11 -5.93 27.84
CA ILE A 106 -1.72 -6.83 26.75
C ILE A 106 -1.61 -6.08 25.41
N ALA A 107 -2.56 -5.22 25.09
CA ALA A 107 -2.54 -4.40 23.88
C ALA A 107 -1.33 -3.45 23.85
N GLY A 108 -0.97 -2.85 24.97
CA GLY A 108 0.22 -2.02 25.11
C GLY A 108 1.52 -2.78 24.79
N GLU A 109 1.63 -4.03 25.27
CA GLU A 109 2.75 -4.92 24.97
C GLU A 109 2.79 -5.28 23.48
N ILE A 110 1.65 -5.63 22.88
CA ILE A 110 1.54 -5.93 21.44
C ILE A 110 1.99 -4.73 20.58
N VAL A 111 1.55 -3.50 20.90
CA VAL A 111 1.92 -2.28 20.17
C VAL A 111 3.43 -2.08 20.17
N GLY A 112 4.08 -2.24 21.31
CA GLY A 112 5.54 -2.16 21.44
C GLY A 112 6.25 -3.27 20.68
N ALA A 113 5.77 -4.50 20.81
CA ALA A 113 6.37 -5.67 20.17
C ALA A 113 6.24 -5.65 18.63
N LEU A 114 5.15 -5.15 18.06
CA LEU A 114 4.97 -4.99 16.63
C LEU A 114 6.10 -4.18 15.98
N GLN A 115 6.66 -3.18 16.67
CA GLN A 115 7.78 -2.39 16.16
C GLN A 115 9.06 -3.22 16.00
N THR A 116 9.20 -4.31 16.76
CA THR A 116 10.36 -5.19 16.66
C THR A 116 10.33 -6.05 15.40
N LEU A 117 9.19 -6.23 14.76
CA LEU A 117 9.09 -6.97 13.52
C LEU A 117 9.92 -6.30 12.42
N VAL A 118 9.76 -5.00 12.23
CA VAL A 118 10.54 -4.24 11.24
C VAL A 118 12.01 -4.22 11.64
N SER A 119 12.31 -3.92 12.90
CA SER A 119 13.70 -3.70 13.32
C SER A 119 14.50 -5.00 13.57
N ARG A 120 13.86 -6.19 13.69
CA ARG A 120 14.53 -7.45 14.08
C ARG A 120 14.15 -8.68 13.25
N ARG A 121 13.08 -8.62 12.45
CA ARG A 121 12.58 -9.78 11.70
C ARG A 121 12.56 -9.54 10.18
N ILE A 122 12.59 -8.28 9.74
CA ILE A 122 12.75 -7.86 8.34
C ILE A 122 14.24 -7.54 8.11
N GLN A 123 14.75 -7.79 6.92
CA GLN A 123 16.13 -7.45 6.58
C GLN A 123 16.33 -5.93 6.64
N ALA A 124 17.47 -5.49 7.17
CA ALA A 124 17.73 -4.05 7.38
C ALA A 124 17.74 -3.21 6.09
N VAL A 125 17.96 -3.85 4.95
CA VAL A 125 17.94 -3.22 3.61
C VAL A 125 16.57 -3.26 2.93
N GLU A 126 15.59 -3.90 3.55
CA GLU A 126 14.23 -4.07 3.04
C GLU A 126 13.32 -3.05 3.72
N PRO A 127 12.84 -2.02 3.02
CA PRO A 127 11.95 -1.03 3.62
C PRO A 127 10.59 -1.66 3.95
N ALA A 128 10.17 -1.51 5.20
CA ALA A 128 8.84 -1.91 5.66
C ALA A 128 8.36 -0.97 6.77
N VAL A 129 7.05 -0.74 6.82
CA VAL A 129 6.41 0.07 7.86
C VAL A 129 5.27 -0.73 8.48
N VAL A 130 5.20 -0.71 9.82
CA VAL A 130 4.07 -1.20 10.61
C VAL A 130 3.62 -0.07 11.51
N SER A 131 2.44 0.48 11.25
CA SER A 131 1.89 1.59 12.04
C SER A 131 0.58 1.18 12.70
N VAL A 132 0.52 1.26 14.02
CA VAL A 132 -0.75 1.22 14.76
C VAL A 132 -1.37 2.61 14.68
N CYS A 133 -2.58 2.71 14.16
CA CYS A 133 -3.26 3.98 13.90
C CYS A 133 -4.46 4.22 14.81
N MET A 134 -5.04 3.15 15.36
CA MET A 134 -6.22 3.23 16.23
C MET A 134 -6.14 2.20 17.33
N ILE A 135 -6.55 2.61 18.55
CA ILE A 135 -6.75 1.73 19.70
C ILE A 135 -8.05 2.16 20.36
N HIS A 136 -8.96 1.20 20.56
CA HIS A 136 -10.25 1.45 21.20
C HIS A 136 -10.48 0.46 22.33
N ALA A 137 -10.77 0.96 23.52
CA ALA A 137 -11.07 0.17 24.71
C ALA A 137 -11.79 0.99 25.79
N GLY A 138 -12.60 0.32 26.59
CA GLY A 138 -13.17 0.84 27.84
C GLY A 138 -14.22 1.94 27.66
N GLU A 139 -15.08 2.08 28.68
CA GLU A 139 -16.13 3.09 28.74
C GLU A 139 -16.14 3.84 30.09
N ALA A 140 -15.48 3.27 31.11
CA ALA A 140 -15.47 3.84 32.45
C ALA A 140 -14.06 3.72 33.08
N TYR A 141 -13.65 4.76 33.83
CA TYR A 141 -12.30 4.87 34.41
C TYR A 141 -12.00 3.81 35.50
N ASN A 142 -13.00 3.18 36.07
CA ASN A 142 -12.88 2.19 37.16
C ASN A 142 -13.27 0.76 36.75
N ILE A 143 -13.41 0.51 35.45
CA ILE A 143 -13.74 -0.81 34.90
C ILE A 143 -12.66 -1.21 33.89
N ILE A 144 -12.01 -2.36 34.11
CA ILE A 144 -11.16 -3.01 33.12
C ILE A 144 -12.09 -3.58 32.05
N PRO A 145 -11.90 -3.24 30.75
CA PRO A 145 -12.76 -3.74 29.69
C PRO A 145 -12.55 -5.24 29.41
N GLY A 146 -13.47 -5.86 28.70
CA GLY A 146 -13.32 -7.25 28.27
C GLY A 146 -12.49 -7.41 27.00
N GLU A 147 -12.34 -6.36 26.21
CA GLU A 147 -11.58 -6.40 24.95
C GLU A 147 -10.94 -5.07 24.58
N VAL A 148 -9.93 -5.12 23.70
CA VAL A 148 -9.29 -3.98 23.05
C VAL A 148 -9.20 -4.26 21.55
N ALA A 149 -9.59 -3.29 20.75
CA ALA A 149 -9.41 -3.30 19.29
C ALA A 149 -8.22 -2.42 18.90
N ILE A 150 -7.29 -2.99 18.13
CA ILE A 150 -6.13 -2.31 17.55
C ILE A 150 -6.26 -2.38 16.03
N THR A 151 -6.14 -1.26 15.35
CA THR A 151 -6.14 -1.20 13.88
C THR A 151 -4.93 -0.43 13.40
N GLY A 152 -4.34 -0.90 12.31
CA GLY A 152 -3.20 -0.23 11.71
C GLY A 152 -2.99 -0.55 10.24
N SER A 153 -1.90 -0.07 9.71
CA SER A 153 -1.51 -0.29 8.33
C SER A 153 -0.07 -0.74 8.19
N THR A 154 0.22 -1.45 7.11
CA THR A 154 1.57 -1.81 6.71
C THR A 154 1.92 -1.19 5.37
N ARG A 155 3.23 -0.96 5.14
CA ARG A 155 3.79 -0.60 3.85
C ARG A 155 4.95 -1.54 3.56
N THR A 156 4.99 -2.10 2.37
CA THR A 156 6.05 -2.99 1.90
C THR A 156 6.29 -2.78 0.41
N PHE A 157 7.48 -3.12 -0.07
CA PHE A 157 7.80 -3.03 -1.51
C PHE A 157 7.93 -4.41 -2.14
N SER A 158 8.54 -5.38 -1.44
CA SER A 158 8.67 -6.72 -1.97
C SER A 158 7.46 -7.59 -1.65
N LYS A 159 7.12 -8.46 -2.60
CA LYS A 159 6.06 -9.47 -2.44
C LYS A 159 6.35 -10.42 -1.28
N GLU A 160 7.62 -10.81 -1.13
CA GLU A 160 8.04 -11.72 -0.06
C GLU A 160 7.78 -11.14 1.33
N THR A 161 8.19 -9.89 1.55
CA THR A 161 7.95 -9.20 2.83
C THR A 161 6.45 -8.99 3.07
N ARG A 162 5.68 -8.62 2.04
CA ARG A 162 4.23 -8.45 2.12
C ARG A 162 3.50 -9.73 2.54
N GLU A 163 3.92 -10.91 2.04
CA GLU A 163 3.32 -12.20 2.37
C GLU A 163 3.79 -12.74 3.74
N ARG A 164 4.98 -12.38 4.18
CA ARG A 164 5.57 -12.84 5.43
C ARG A 164 5.11 -12.04 6.64
N LEU A 165 4.98 -10.73 6.49
CA LEU A 165 4.71 -9.80 7.58
C LEU A 165 3.44 -10.13 8.37
N PRO A 166 2.27 -10.40 7.75
CA PRO A 166 1.05 -10.74 8.49
C PRO A 166 1.19 -12.00 9.33
N LYS A 167 1.93 -13.01 8.88
CA LYS A 167 2.20 -14.23 9.65
C LYS A 167 2.99 -13.92 10.92
N LEU A 168 4.05 -13.09 10.79
CA LEU A 168 4.85 -12.66 11.93
C LEU A 168 4.04 -11.82 12.93
N MET A 169 3.13 -10.97 12.42
CA MET A 169 2.25 -10.15 13.26
C MET A 169 1.25 -11.01 14.04
N GLU A 170 0.63 -11.97 13.36
CA GLU A 170 -0.32 -12.89 13.99
C GLU A 170 0.35 -13.77 15.05
N GLU A 171 1.50 -14.37 14.73
CA GLU A 171 2.28 -15.19 15.67
C GLU A 171 2.67 -14.39 16.92
N LEU A 172 3.12 -13.14 16.72
CA LEU A 172 3.49 -12.25 17.81
C LEU A 172 2.29 -11.91 18.70
N ALA A 173 1.19 -11.46 18.11
CA ALA A 173 -0.01 -11.04 18.86
C ALA A 173 -0.61 -12.21 19.63
N ARG A 174 -0.77 -13.37 18.98
CA ARG A 174 -1.27 -14.60 19.64
C ARG A 174 -0.34 -15.08 20.74
N GLY A 175 0.97 -15.01 20.53
CA GLY A 175 1.97 -15.42 21.53
C GLY A 175 1.91 -14.56 22.80
N ILE A 176 1.77 -13.24 22.65
CA ILE A 176 1.63 -12.32 23.78
C ILE A 176 0.28 -12.57 24.50
N CYS A 177 -0.83 -12.66 23.77
CA CYS A 177 -2.14 -12.97 24.37
C CYS A 177 -2.10 -14.28 25.15
N ALA A 178 -1.53 -15.34 24.57
CA ALA A 178 -1.42 -16.65 25.24
C ALA A 178 -0.57 -16.60 26.53
N ALA A 179 0.47 -15.78 26.58
CA ALA A 179 1.29 -15.59 27.78
C ALA A 179 0.51 -14.96 28.95
N HIS A 180 -0.61 -14.32 28.67
CA HIS A 180 -1.49 -13.65 29.62
C HIS A 180 -2.86 -14.32 29.79
N ASP A 181 -3.05 -15.55 29.30
CA ASP A 181 -4.33 -16.26 29.32
C ASP A 181 -5.47 -15.49 28.61
N ALA A 182 -5.13 -14.71 27.57
CA ALA A 182 -6.05 -13.96 26.71
C ALA A 182 -6.20 -14.61 25.35
N ASP A 183 -7.33 -14.35 24.67
CA ASP A 183 -7.55 -14.72 23.28
C ASP A 183 -7.20 -13.56 22.32
N CYS A 184 -6.94 -13.92 21.05
CA CYS A 184 -6.58 -12.97 20.00
C CYS A 184 -7.29 -13.29 18.70
N ASP A 185 -8.07 -12.34 18.20
CA ASP A 185 -8.51 -12.35 16.79
C ASP A 185 -7.56 -11.47 15.98
N PHE A 186 -7.05 -12.03 14.88
CA PHE A 186 -6.19 -11.31 13.93
C PHE A 186 -6.81 -11.37 12.53
N LYS A 187 -6.90 -10.20 11.90
CA LYS A 187 -7.33 -10.08 10.51
C LYS A 187 -6.36 -9.20 9.75
N PHE A 188 -5.94 -9.66 8.57
CA PHE A 188 -5.15 -8.88 7.64
C PHE A 188 -5.92 -8.71 6.33
N THR A 189 -6.02 -7.48 5.84
CA THR A 189 -6.74 -7.15 4.62
C THR A 189 -5.76 -6.57 3.63
N LEU A 190 -5.57 -7.27 2.51
CA LEU A 190 -4.75 -6.80 1.41
C LEU A 190 -5.43 -5.61 0.73
N GLY A 191 -4.68 -4.54 0.55
CA GLY A 191 -5.03 -3.40 -0.27
C GLY A 191 -4.21 -3.38 -1.56
N TYR A 192 -3.74 -2.21 -1.98
CA TYR A 192 -2.96 -2.07 -3.21
C TYR A 192 -1.61 -2.79 -3.12
N ALA A 193 -1.19 -3.42 -4.21
CA ALA A 193 0.15 -3.95 -4.33
C ALA A 193 1.17 -2.81 -4.61
N SER A 194 2.45 -3.12 -4.55
CA SER A 194 3.49 -2.21 -5.03
C SER A 194 3.41 -2.05 -6.55
N VAL A 195 3.47 -0.82 -7.06
CA VAL A 195 3.67 -0.58 -8.49
C VAL A 195 5.11 -0.93 -8.84
N MET A 196 5.28 -1.85 -9.78
CA MET A 196 6.58 -2.38 -10.21
C MET A 196 6.85 -1.99 -11.67
N ASN A 197 7.61 -0.93 -11.88
CA ASN A 197 7.93 -0.47 -13.23
C ASN A 197 8.88 -1.44 -13.94
N ASP A 198 8.51 -1.87 -15.15
CA ASP A 198 9.39 -2.64 -16.02
C ASP A 198 10.67 -1.85 -16.37
N LYS A 199 11.81 -2.53 -16.34
CA LYS A 199 13.10 -1.88 -16.54
C LYS A 199 13.30 -1.37 -17.97
N ALA A 200 12.82 -2.11 -18.97
CA ALA A 200 12.99 -1.73 -20.35
C ALA A 200 12.05 -0.59 -20.75
N LEU A 201 10.79 -0.65 -20.30
CA LEU A 201 9.81 0.41 -20.51
C LEU A 201 10.19 1.70 -19.80
N THR A 202 10.74 1.58 -18.58
CA THR A 202 11.29 2.74 -17.85
C THR A 202 12.44 3.39 -18.58
N ALA A 203 13.37 2.60 -19.13
CA ALA A 203 14.51 3.13 -19.89
C ALA A 203 14.04 3.80 -21.20
N SER A 204 13.04 3.22 -21.86
CA SER A 204 12.42 3.81 -23.08
C SER A 204 11.75 5.15 -22.75
N SER A 205 10.94 5.20 -21.69
CA SER A 205 10.28 6.44 -21.24
C SER A 205 11.29 7.52 -20.88
N ARG A 206 12.34 7.15 -20.14
CA ARG A 206 13.44 8.06 -19.79
C ARG A 206 14.06 8.70 -21.05
N LYS A 207 14.40 7.87 -22.03
CA LYS A 207 14.99 8.36 -23.29
C LYS A 207 14.08 9.35 -24.01
N VAL A 208 12.78 9.07 -24.08
CA VAL A 208 11.80 9.98 -24.70
C VAL A 208 11.75 11.32 -23.94
N ILE A 209 11.78 11.30 -22.61
CA ILE A 209 11.78 12.52 -21.81
C ILE A 209 13.08 13.32 -22.05
N GLU A 210 14.24 12.65 -22.03
CA GLU A 210 15.54 13.28 -22.28
C GLU A 210 15.62 13.93 -23.66
N GLU A 211 15.11 13.28 -24.69
CA GLU A 211 15.08 13.79 -26.06
C GLU A 211 14.21 15.04 -26.22
N HIS A 212 13.10 15.14 -25.49
CA HIS A 212 12.13 16.23 -25.66
C HIS A 212 12.30 17.37 -24.66
N PHE A 213 12.80 17.09 -23.45
CA PHE A 213 12.90 18.05 -22.34
C PHE A 213 14.32 18.25 -21.83
N GLY A 214 15.28 17.48 -22.34
CA GLY A 214 16.68 17.49 -21.92
C GLY A 214 16.96 16.55 -20.74
N GLU A 215 18.22 16.13 -20.58
CA GLU A 215 18.66 15.21 -19.51
C GLU A 215 18.36 15.74 -18.10
N SER A 216 18.46 17.06 -17.91
CA SER A 216 18.19 17.70 -16.62
C SER A 216 16.71 17.65 -16.18
N ALA A 217 15.79 17.32 -17.09
CA ALA A 217 14.38 17.15 -16.79
C ALA A 217 14.08 15.80 -16.10
N VAL A 218 14.96 14.80 -16.21
CA VAL A 218 14.77 13.49 -15.59
C VAL A 218 15.40 13.45 -14.20
N LEU A 219 14.59 13.10 -13.22
CA LEU A 219 15.01 12.90 -11.84
C LEU A 219 15.02 11.41 -11.50
N GLU A 220 16.08 10.94 -10.89
CA GLU A 220 16.09 9.66 -10.19
C GLU A 220 15.43 9.86 -8.83
N ILE A 221 14.40 9.07 -8.54
CA ILE A 221 13.62 9.21 -7.32
C ILE A 221 13.69 7.95 -6.45
N ASP A 222 13.58 8.15 -5.15
CA ASP A 222 13.39 7.06 -4.21
C ASP A 222 11.98 6.45 -4.35
N PRO A 223 11.78 5.21 -3.89
CA PRO A 223 10.44 4.63 -3.81
C PRO A 223 9.51 5.49 -2.96
N LEU A 224 8.25 5.58 -3.38
CA LEU A 224 7.23 6.38 -2.72
C LEU A 224 6.39 5.51 -1.77
N MET A 225 6.05 6.03 -0.60
CA MET A 225 5.25 5.29 0.41
C MET A 225 3.74 5.24 0.16
N PRO A 226 3.06 6.15 -0.55
CA PRO A 226 1.67 6.00 -0.94
C PRO A 226 1.43 4.73 -1.75
N GLY A 227 0.22 4.18 -1.66
CA GLY A 227 -0.25 3.09 -2.52
C GLY A 227 -0.88 3.65 -3.80
N GLU A 228 -1.04 2.76 -4.80
CA GLU A 228 -1.62 3.10 -6.11
C GLU A 228 -2.28 1.86 -6.71
N ASP A 229 -3.55 1.95 -7.12
CA ASP A 229 -4.29 0.80 -7.64
C ASP A 229 -3.92 0.44 -9.09
N PHE A 230 -3.12 1.28 -9.77
CA PHE A 230 -2.44 0.95 -11.03
C PHE A 230 -1.73 -0.41 -10.96
N SER A 231 -1.26 -0.79 -9.78
CA SER A 231 -0.65 -2.10 -9.52
C SER A 231 -1.54 -3.29 -9.89
N ALA A 232 -2.86 -3.15 -9.82
CA ALA A 232 -3.79 -4.20 -10.23
C ALA A 232 -3.77 -4.43 -11.74
N LEU A 233 -3.60 -3.37 -12.54
CA LEU A 233 -3.54 -3.48 -14.00
C LEU A 233 -2.24 -4.12 -14.48
N GLN A 234 -1.18 -4.05 -13.69
CA GLN A 234 0.13 -4.66 -13.99
C GLN A 234 0.17 -6.18 -13.82
N GLU A 235 -0.86 -6.81 -13.21
CA GLU A 235 -0.91 -8.28 -13.08
C GLU A 235 -0.95 -8.97 -14.45
N ASP A 236 -1.53 -8.31 -15.45
CA ASP A 236 -1.70 -8.84 -16.82
C ASP A 236 -0.76 -8.21 -17.84
N CYS A 237 -0.03 -7.14 -17.49
CA CYS A 237 0.78 -6.36 -18.43
C CYS A 237 1.93 -5.62 -17.71
N PRO A 238 3.17 -5.63 -18.26
CA PRO A 238 4.27 -4.87 -17.71
C PRO A 238 4.07 -3.35 -17.84
#